data_7902c547318f567677ac424611d8969e
#
_entry.id   7902c547318f567677ac424611d8969e
#
_cell.length_a   1.000
_cell.length_b   1.000
_cell.length_c   1.000
_cell.angle_alpha   90.00
_cell.angle_beta   90.00
_cell.angle_gamma   90.00
#
_symmetry.space_group_name_H-M   'P 1'
#
loop_
_entity.id
_entity.type
_entity.pdbx_description
1 polymer ?
#
loop_
_entity_poly.entity_id
_entity_poly.type
_entity_poly.pdbx_seq_one_letter_code
_entity_poly.pdbx_strand_id
1 'polypeptide(L)'
;MIDQAGIMMAQGLGTASERIQGVNDNMSQSHYHEYFEIYYLEAGERFHMVEDQLYHMEQGEFMIFPPYVMHHSYGEKNVPFKRLVLYFTPEEVLWPSILTELKEEIGVYQVDIRERQEIHRLMEILLKEQNNPGLHHDEFNQGIINVLLLLILRQKHPERASENSSRIGEVIRYIHMHYQEELNLDMLAKQFYISSYYLCREFKKVTNTTIIRYINVTRIMNAQRKFMETNSNVTDISREVGFSNLTHFNRVFKSVTGTTPSQYRKQFRVRENNKQ
;
A
#
# COMPACT_ATOMS: atom_id res chain seq x y z
N MET A 1 6.14 8.79 8.57
CA MET A 1 5.26 8.89 9.78
C MET A 1 4.00 8.14 9.44
N ILE A 2 3.44 7.34 10.32
CA ILE A 2 2.11 6.75 10.11
C ILE A 2 1.14 7.91 10.31
N ASP A 3 0.26 8.15 9.35
CA ASP A 3 -0.74 9.19 9.46
C ASP A 3 -1.87 8.81 10.45
N GLN A 4 -2.68 9.79 10.85
CA GLN A 4 -3.74 9.59 11.83
C GLN A 4 -4.79 8.60 11.31
N ALA A 5 -5.13 8.68 10.02
CA ALA A 5 -6.08 7.76 9.39
C ALA A 5 -5.56 6.31 9.41
N GLY A 6 -4.27 6.08 9.16
CA GLY A 6 -3.65 4.76 9.30
C GLY A 6 -3.68 4.22 10.74
N ILE A 7 -3.55 5.09 11.75
CA ILE A 7 -3.72 4.69 13.16
C ILE A 7 -5.17 4.26 13.42
N MET A 8 -6.15 4.99 12.90
CA MET A 8 -7.57 4.65 13.04
C MET A 8 -7.89 3.29 12.39
N MET A 9 -7.36 3.03 11.18
CA MET A 9 -7.50 1.72 10.53
C MET A 9 -6.88 0.59 11.35
N ALA A 10 -5.70 0.82 11.95
CA ALA A 10 -5.04 -0.15 12.83
C ALA A 10 -5.85 -0.45 14.11
N GLN A 11 -6.73 0.44 14.52
CA GLN A 11 -7.69 0.26 15.63
C GLN A 11 -8.94 -0.52 15.21
N GLY A 12 -9.08 -0.86 13.94
CA GLY A 12 -10.15 -1.71 13.41
C GLY A 12 -11.33 -0.95 12.82
N LEU A 13 -11.19 0.34 12.50
CA LEU A 13 -12.21 1.06 11.74
C LEU A 13 -12.29 0.51 10.31
N GLY A 14 -13.49 0.49 9.74
CA GLY A 14 -13.74 0.09 8.34
C GLY A 14 -13.27 1.15 7.34
N THR A 15 -13.32 2.42 7.75
CA THR A 15 -12.93 3.59 6.93
C THR A 15 -12.20 4.64 7.76
N ALA A 16 -11.28 5.36 7.12
CA ALA A 16 -10.63 6.54 7.71
C ALA A 16 -10.15 7.50 6.63
N SER A 17 -10.24 8.80 6.91
CA SER A 17 -9.79 9.86 6.00
C SER A 17 -8.89 10.86 6.72
N GLU A 18 -7.90 11.40 6.01
CA GLU A 18 -7.05 12.45 6.56
C GLU A 18 -6.58 13.41 5.47
N ARG A 19 -6.55 14.70 5.81
CA ARG A 19 -5.90 15.71 4.98
C ARG A 19 -4.54 16.06 5.55
N ILE A 20 -3.51 15.87 4.75
CA ILE A 20 -2.12 16.07 5.12
C ILE A 20 -1.52 17.16 4.23
N GLN A 21 -0.82 18.08 4.85
CA GLN A 21 -0.03 19.08 4.15
C GLN A 21 1.37 19.18 4.77
N GLY A 22 2.36 19.43 3.95
CA GLY A 22 3.72 19.50 4.45
C GLY A 22 4.73 19.96 3.41
N VAL A 23 5.96 20.11 3.88
CA VAL A 23 7.15 20.34 3.06
C VAL A 23 8.19 19.34 3.52
N ASN A 24 8.82 18.64 2.59
CA ASN A 24 9.79 17.58 2.91
C ASN A 24 9.22 16.41 3.77
N ASP A 25 7.91 16.26 3.82
CA ASP A 25 7.25 15.17 4.54
C ASP A 25 7.18 13.93 3.64
N ASN A 26 8.32 13.27 3.52
CA ASN A 26 8.46 12.03 2.78
C ASN A 26 8.20 10.85 3.70
N MET A 27 7.59 9.80 3.16
CA MET A 27 7.43 8.56 3.91
C MET A 27 8.78 8.06 4.41
N SER A 28 8.84 7.62 5.65
CA SER A 28 10.10 7.21 6.28
C SER A 28 10.72 5.97 5.65
N GLN A 29 9.90 5.13 5.01
CA GLN A 29 10.32 3.89 4.33
C GLN A 29 9.16 3.35 3.49
N SER A 30 9.46 2.45 2.53
CA SER A 30 8.44 1.67 1.83
C SER A 30 7.62 0.85 2.82
N HIS A 31 6.31 0.84 2.65
CA HIS A 31 5.36 0.14 3.51
C HIS A 31 4.20 -0.44 2.70
N TYR A 32 3.36 -1.20 3.35
CA TYR A 32 2.08 -1.71 2.85
C TYR A 32 1.07 -1.75 4.00
N HIS A 33 -0.18 -1.92 3.65
CA HIS A 33 -1.28 -2.07 4.61
C HIS A 33 -2.31 -3.09 4.12
N GLU A 34 -3.27 -3.45 4.98
CA GLU A 34 -4.27 -4.52 4.73
C GLU A 34 -5.58 -3.96 4.14
N TYR A 35 -5.65 -2.66 3.86
CA TYR A 35 -6.81 -1.93 3.37
C TYR A 35 -6.46 -1.21 2.07
N PHE A 36 -7.47 -0.74 1.35
CA PHE A 36 -7.31 0.13 0.19
C PHE A 36 -6.96 1.55 0.62
N GLU A 37 -6.18 2.24 -0.19
CA GLU A 37 -5.92 3.67 -0.08
C GLU A 37 -6.29 4.36 -1.39
N ILE A 38 -7.09 5.43 -1.31
CA ILE A 38 -7.20 6.41 -2.38
C ILE A 38 -6.40 7.63 -1.96
N TYR A 39 -5.37 7.93 -2.72
CA TYR A 39 -4.50 9.10 -2.55
C TYR A 39 -4.89 10.16 -3.57
N TYR A 40 -5.38 11.30 -3.13
CA TYR A 40 -5.74 12.44 -3.97
C TYR A 40 -4.79 13.60 -3.70
N LEU A 41 -4.10 14.11 -4.73
CA LEU A 41 -3.16 15.22 -4.61
C LEU A 41 -3.88 16.56 -4.82
N GLU A 42 -4.18 17.27 -3.73
CA GLU A 42 -4.87 18.57 -3.76
C GLU A 42 -3.98 19.72 -4.23
N ALA A 43 -2.66 19.65 -3.98
CA ALA A 43 -1.69 20.65 -4.42
C ALA A 43 -0.27 20.09 -4.43
N GLY A 44 0.59 20.66 -5.29
CA GLY A 44 1.98 20.26 -5.44
C GLY A 44 2.16 19.10 -6.40
N GLU A 45 3.29 18.42 -6.27
CA GLU A 45 3.64 17.20 -7.02
C GLU A 45 4.21 16.14 -6.08
N ARG A 46 4.02 14.86 -6.43
CA ARG A 46 4.53 13.74 -5.65
C ARG A 46 4.97 12.60 -6.57
N PHE A 47 5.92 11.84 -6.07
CA PHE A 47 6.38 10.61 -6.69
C PHE A 47 5.99 9.44 -5.81
N HIS A 48 5.48 8.39 -6.45
CA HIS A 48 5.13 7.13 -5.80
C HIS A 48 5.92 6.00 -6.43
N MET A 49 6.75 5.36 -5.62
CA MET A 49 7.31 4.06 -5.99
C MET A 49 6.31 3.00 -5.54
N VAL A 50 5.73 2.28 -6.48
CA VAL A 50 4.79 1.19 -6.22
C VAL A 50 5.37 -0.06 -6.82
N GLU A 51 5.68 -1.02 -5.94
CA GLU A 51 6.47 -2.19 -6.31
C GLU A 51 7.77 -1.79 -7.03
N ASP A 52 7.86 -1.99 -8.34
CA ASP A 52 9.02 -1.68 -9.18
C ASP A 52 8.79 -0.47 -10.12
N GLN A 53 7.63 0.16 -10.05
CA GLN A 53 7.24 1.25 -10.93
C GLN A 53 7.28 2.60 -10.21
N LEU A 54 7.77 3.62 -10.92
CA LEU A 54 7.76 4.99 -10.46
C LEU A 54 6.64 5.76 -11.16
N TYR A 55 5.75 6.32 -10.37
CA TYR A 55 4.65 7.17 -10.83
C TYR A 55 4.91 8.61 -10.40
N HIS A 56 4.68 9.54 -11.30
CA HIS A 56 4.66 10.96 -11.01
C HIS A 56 3.20 11.43 -10.96
N MET A 57 2.85 12.14 -9.92
CA MET A 57 1.51 12.70 -9.73
C MET A 57 1.56 14.20 -9.66
N GLU A 58 0.62 14.83 -10.35
CA GLU A 58 0.39 16.26 -10.37
C GLU A 58 -0.91 16.63 -9.63
N GLN A 59 -1.08 17.91 -9.38
CA GLN A 59 -2.27 18.43 -8.70
C GLN A 59 -3.56 17.98 -9.39
N GLY A 60 -4.46 17.41 -8.61
CA GLY A 60 -5.78 16.98 -9.03
C GLY A 60 -5.85 15.55 -9.57
N GLU A 61 -4.75 14.86 -9.59
CA GLU A 61 -4.69 13.43 -9.88
C GLU A 61 -4.90 12.60 -8.63
N PHE A 62 -5.29 11.35 -8.81
CA PHE A 62 -5.40 10.40 -7.71
C PHE A 62 -4.84 9.04 -8.10
N MET A 63 -4.53 8.26 -7.10
CA MET A 63 -4.01 6.91 -7.22
C MET A 63 -4.69 5.99 -6.23
N ILE A 64 -4.91 4.73 -6.61
CA ILE A 64 -5.45 3.69 -5.73
C ILE A 64 -4.33 2.71 -5.41
N PHE A 65 -4.14 2.43 -4.12
CA PHE A 65 -3.25 1.38 -3.64
C PHE A 65 -4.09 0.23 -3.09
N PRO A 66 -4.05 -0.94 -3.74
CA PRO A 66 -4.69 -2.13 -3.20
C PRO A 66 -4.03 -2.63 -1.92
N PRO A 67 -4.74 -3.43 -1.11
CA PRO A 67 -4.14 -4.11 0.03
C PRO A 67 -2.90 -4.94 -0.36
N TYR A 68 -1.89 -4.93 0.52
CA TYR A 68 -0.63 -5.68 0.34
C TYR A 68 0.18 -5.30 -0.89
N VAL A 69 0.06 -4.06 -1.35
CA VAL A 69 0.93 -3.50 -2.38
C VAL A 69 1.99 -2.62 -1.70
N MET A 70 3.25 -2.95 -1.94
CA MET A 70 4.38 -2.18 -1.41
C MET A 70 4.48 -0.84 -2.11
N HIS A 71 4.43 0.24 -1.35
CA HIS A 71 4.55 1.59 -1.92
C HIS A 71 5.34 2.54 -1.02
N HIS A 72 5.81 3.63 -1.62
CA HIS A 72 6.57 4.69 -0.98
C HIS A 72 6.31 6.01 -1.67
N SER A 73 5.86 7.02 -0.93
CA SER A 73 5.59 8.36 -1.45
C SER A 73 6.67 9.35 -1.01
N TYR A 74 7.16 10.15 -1.95
CA TYR A 74 8.12 11.21 -1.70
C TYR A 74 7.89 12.40 -2.62
N GLY A 75 8.43 13.55 -2.26
CA GLY A 75 8.44 14.75 -3.09
C GLY A 75 9.85 15.34 -3.18
N GLU A 76 10.03 16.29 -4.05
CA GLU A 76 11.26 17.04 -4.13
C GLU A 76 11.48 17.89 -2.87
N LYS A 77 12.76 18.20 -2.59
CA LYS A 77 13.14 18.97 -1.42
C LYS A 77 12.58 20.39 -1.52
N ASN A 78 11.92 20.83 -0.46
CA ASN A 78 11.30 22.16 -0.32
C ASN A 78 10.08 22.42 -1.23
N VAL A 79 9.54 21.41 -1.88
CA VAL A 79 8.28 21.53 -2.62
C VAL A 79 7.12 21.22 -1.66
N PRO A 80 6.21 22.19 -1.42
CA PRO A 80 5.05 21.96 -0.59
C PRO A 80 4.02 21.08 -1.31
N PHE A 81 3.30 20.29 -0.54
CA PHE A 81 2.20 19.49 -1.06
C PHE A 81 1.01 19.50 -0.11
N LYS A 82 -0.15 19.16 -0.66
CA LYS A 82 -1.37 18.90 0.09
C LYS A 82 -2.08 17.71 -0.51
N ARG A 83 -2.44 16.73 0.33
CA ARG A 83 -3.12 15.51 -0.09
C ARG A 83 -4.32 15.22 0.80
N LEU A 84 -5.30 14.54 0.23
CA LEU A 84 -6.39 13.92 0.94
C LEU A 84 -6.28 12.41 0.73
N VAL A 85 -6.26 11.64 1.82
CA VAL A 85 -6.25 10.18 1.77
C VAL A 85 -7.56 9.63 2.29
N LEU A 86 -8.03 8.55 1.67
CA LEU A 86 -9.15 7.75 2.13
C LEU A 86 -8.67 6.30 2.22
N TYR A 87 -8.77 5.73 3.40
CA TYR A 87 -8.55 4.30 3.66
C TYR A 87 -9.88 3.59 3.85
N PHE A 88 -10.02 2.40 3.30
CA PHE A 88 -11.20 1.56 3.49
C PHE A 88 -10.86 0.07 3.38
N THR A 89 -11.55 -0.75 4.17
CA THR A 89 -11.34 -2.20 4.12
C THR A 89 -12.07 -2.82 2.92
N PRO A 90 -11.68 -4.01 2.45
CA PRO A 90 -12.38 -4.71 1.37
C PRO A 90 -13.87 -4.95 1.65
N GLU A 91 -14.28 -5.02 2.91
CA GLU A 91 -15.66 -5.20 3.34
C GLU A 91 -16.57 -4.01 3.03
N GLU A 92 -15.99 -2.83 2.85
CA GLU A 92 -16.74 -1.62 2.45
C GLU A 92 -17.16 -1.64 0.98
N VAL A 93 -16.57 -2.50 0.16
CA VAL A 93 -16.91 -2.64 -1.26
C VAL A 93 -18.09 -3.59 -1.44
N LEU A 94 -19.24 -3.08 -1.88
CA LEU A 94 -20.49 -3.82 -1.98
C LEU A 94 -20.50 -4.89 -3.08
N TRP A 95 -19.73 -4.69 -4.15
CA TRP A 95 -19.76 -5.57 -5.31
C TRP A 95 -18.44 -6.32 -5.51
N PRO A 96 -18.45 -7.66 -5.49
CA PRO A 96 -17.23 -8.47 -5.69
C PRO A 96 -16.50 -8.18 -7.02
N SER A 97 -17.24 -7.83 -8.08
CA SER A 97 -16.65 -7.47 -9.37
C SER A 97 -15.79 -6.19 -9.28
N ILE A 98 -16.30 -5.17 -8.58
CA ILE A 98 -15.57 -3.93 -8.32
C ILE A 98 -14.33 -4.20 -7.46
N LEU A 99 -14.46 -5.04 -6.43
CA LEU A 99 -13.33 -5.42 -5.58
C LEU A 99 -12.22 -6.14 -6.38
N THR A 100 -12.59 -6.98 -7.34
CA THR A 100 -11.63 -7.66 -8.21
C THR A 100 -10.91 -6.66 -9.12
N GLU A 101 -11.65 -5.77 -9.77
CA GLU A 101 -11.11 -4.73 -10.64
C GLU A 101 -10.13 -3.82 -9.89
N LEU A 102 -10.49 -3.34 -8.72
CA LEU A 102 -9.63 -2.49 -7.87
C LEU A 102 -8.29 -3.14 -7.48
N LYS A 103 -8.22 -4.47 -7.40
CA LYS A 103 -6.98 -5.18 -7.06
C LYS A 103 -6.00 -5.27 -8.23
N GLU A 104 -6.47 -5.14 -9.45
CA GLU A 104 -5.68 -5.31 -10.67
C GLU A 104 -5.23 -3.97 -11.25
N GLU A 105 -5.88 -2.87 -10.88
CA GLU A 105 -5.67 -1.55 -11.44
C GLU A 105 -4.80 -0.67 -10.53
N ILE A 106 -3.49 -0.63 -10.83
CA ILE A 106 -2.53 0.26 -10.17
C ILE A 106 -2.05 1.31 -11.17
N GLY A 107 -2.18 2.59 -10.82
CA GLY A 107 -1.69 3.68 -11.65
C GLY A 107 -2.27 5.04 -11.27
N VAL A 108 -1.84 6.07 -11.97
CA VAL A 108 -2.32 7.43 -11.80
C VAL A 108 -3.55 7.65 -12.67
N TYR A 109 -4.65 8.05 -12.05
CA TYR A 109 -5.88 8.37 -12.74
C TYR A 109 -5.93 9.85 -13.08
N GLN A 110 -6.01 10.13 -14.37
CA GLN A 110 -6.26 11.47 -14.90
C GLN A 110 -7.74 11.61 -15.22
N VAL A 111 -8.37 12.59 -14.57
CA VAL A 111 -9.80 12.88 -14.75
C VAL A 111 -10.01 14.30 -15.24
N ASP A 112 -11.08 14.52 -15.95
CA ASP A 112 -11.46 15.88 -16.34
C ASP A 112 -11.84 16.76 -15.11
N ILE A 113 -11.90 18.07 -15.30
CA ILE A 113 -12.11 19.03 -14.21
C ILE A 113 -13.43 18.79 -13.47
N ARG A 114 -14.50 18.37 -14.16
CA ARG A 114 -15.82 18.18 -13.55
C ARG A 114 -15.82 16.94 -12.67
N GLU A 115 -15.33 15.86 -13.19
CA GLU A 115 -15.23 14.58 -12.47
C GLU A 115 -14.26 14.69 -11.28
N ARG A 116 -13.15 15.41 -11.43
CA ARG A 116 -12.22 15.75 -10.35
C ARG A 116 -12.93 16.47 -9.20
N GLN A 117 -13.79 17.43 -9.50
CA GLN A 117 -14.56 18.15 -8.48
C GLN A 117 -15.56 17.23 -7.75
N GLU A 118 -16.22 16.32 -8.47
CA GLU A 118 -17.13 15.35 -7.86
C GLU A 118 -16.39 14.36 -6.94
N ILE A 119 -15.28 13.80 -7.41
CA ILE A 119 -14.44 12.88 -6.63
C ILE A 119 -13.93 13.58 -5.35
N HIS A 120 -13.36 14.78 -5.50
CA HIS A 120 -12.89 15.56 -4.36
C HIS A 120 -14.00 15.87 -3.37
N ARG A 121 -15.20 16.23 -3.86
CA ARG A 121 -16.36 16.50 -3.02
C ARG A 121 -16.79 15.28 -2.19
N LEU A 122 -16.82 14.09 -2.80
CA LEU A 122 -17.15 12.86 -2.07
C LEU A 122 -16.13 12.54 -0.99
N MET A 123 -14.84 12.70 -1.27
CA MET A 123 -13.79 12.51 -0.26
C MET A 123 -13.91 13.55 0.89
N GLU A 124 -14.28 14.80 0.58
CA GLU A 124 -14.57 15.85 1.57
C GLU A 124 -15.77 15.51 2.46
N ILE A 125 -16.80 14.89 1.90
CA ILE A 125 -17.97 14.43 2.65
C ILE A 125 -17.54 13.36 3.66
N LEU A 126 -16.77 12.37 3.25
CA LEU A 126 -16.25 11.32 4.14
C LEU A 126 -15.38 11.89 5.26
N LEU A 127 -14.49 12.84 4.95
CA LEU A 127 -13.66 13.51 5.96
C LEU A 127 -14.50 14.30 6.97
N LYS A 128 -15.57 14.97 6.53
CA LYS A 128 -16.49 15.71 7.41
C LYS A 128 -17.32 14.77 8.26
N GLU A 129 -17.84 13.70 7.68
CA GLU A 129 -18.64 12.70 8.39
C GLU A 129 -17.81 12.00 9.48
N GLN A 130 -16.54 11.71 9.24
CA GLN A 130 -15.62 11.16 10.24
C GLN A 130 -15.43 12.11 11.44
N ASN A 131 -15.34 13.41 11.19
CA ASN A 131 -15.15 14.41 12.26
C ASN A 131 -16.43 14.76 13.03
N ASN A 132 -17.60 14.51 12.45
CA ASN A 132 -18.91 14.76 13.04
C ASN A 132 -19.92 13.70 12.57
N PRO A 133 -19.83 12.46 13.11
CA PRO A 133 -20.66 11.35 12.69
C PRO A 133 -22.16 11.61 12.86
N GLY A 134 -22.90 11.41 11.77
CA GLY A 134 -24.37 11.48 11.75
C GLY A 134 -25.04 10.14 12.08
N LEU A 135 -26.37 10.13 12.03
CA LEU A 135 -27.14 8.89 12.09
C LEU A 135 -26.83 8.01 10.87
N HIS A 136 -26.69 6.69 11.06
CA HIS A 136 -26.32 5.73 9.99
C HIS A 136 -24.95 6.01 9.36
N HIS A 137 -23.99 6.42 10.21
CA HIS A 137 -22.62 6.78 9.80
C HIS A 137 -21.95 5.70 8.93
N ASP A 138 -22.01 4.44 9.33
CA ASP A 138 -21.34 3.34 8.64
C ASP A 138 -21.97 3.10 7.25
N GLU A 139 -23.31 3.03 7.18
CA GLU A 139 -24.02 2.84 5.90
C GLU A 139 -23.84 4.05 4.97
N PHE A 140 -23.79 5.27 5.55
CA PHE A 140 -23.53 6.48 4.79
C PHE A 140 -22.12 6.46 4.18
N ASN A 141 -21.09 6.15 4.96
CA ASN A 141 -19.71 6.05 4.48
C ASN A 141 -19.59 4.97 3.42
N GLN A 142 -20.14 3.78 3.65
CA GLN A 142 -20.14 2.70 2.68
C GLN A 142 -20.83 3.12 1.36
N GLY A 143 -21.97 3.80 1.43
CA GLY A 143 -22.67 4.33 0.26
C GLY A 143 -21.80 5.30 -0.54
N ILE A 144 -21.19 6.28 0.12
CA ILE A 144 -20.33 7.28 -0.53
C ILE A 144 -19.08 6.64 -1.13
N ILE A 145 -18.42 5.71 -0.43
CA ILE A 145 -17.26 4.97 -0.94
C ILE A 145 -17.62 4.25 -2.25
N ASN A 146 -18.73 3.53 -2.28
CA ASN A 146 -19.13 2.79 -3.47
C ASN A 146 -19.49 3.69 -4.65
N VAL A 147 -20.13 4.85 -4.42
CA VAL A 147 -20.33 5.86 -5.47
C VAL A 147 -18.99 6.40 -5.98
N LEU A 148 -18.08 6.73 -5.08
CA LEU A 148 -16.73 7.21 -5.42
C LEU A 148 -15.98 6.19 -6.29
N LEU A 149 -15.97 4.92 -5.91
CA LEU A 149 -15.31 3.85 -6.66
C LEU A 149 -15.90 3.69 -8.07
N LEU A 150 -17.24 3.74 -8.21
CA LEU A 150 -17.89 3.68 -9.51
C LEU A 150 -17.54 4.89 -10.38
N LEU A 151 -17.42 6.08 -9.82
CA LEU A 151 -16.98 7.25 -10.57
C LEU A 151 -15.54 7.08 -11.05
N ILE A 152 -14.65 6.60 -10.19
CA ILE A 152 -13.24 6.38 -10.53
C ILE A 152 -13.09 5.33 -11.64
N LEU A 153 -13.72 4.17 -11.50
CA LEU A 153 -13.61 3.06 -12.46
C LEU A 153 -14.28 3.30 -13.81
N ARG A 154 -15.13 4.33 -13.91
CA ARG A 154 -15.68 4.81 -15.20
C ARG A 154 -14.69 5.65 -16.00
N GLN A 155 -13.61 6.10 -15.35
CA GLN A 155 -12.57 6.86 -16.03
C GLN A 155 -11.73 5.94 -16.92
N LYS A 156 -10.93 6.54 -17.79
CA LYS A 156 -9.94 5.78 -18.56
C LYS A 156 -8.99 5.08 -17.60
N HIS A 157 -8.54 3.91 -18.02
CA HIS A 157 -7.53 3.15 -17.26
C HIS A 157 -6.38 4.06 -16.82
N PRO A 158 -5.85 3.83 -15.61
CA PRO A 158 -4.76 4.64 -15.09
C PRO A 158 -3.57 4.61 -16.05
N GLU A 159 -2.89 5.74 -16.21
CA GLU A 159 -1.63 5.75 -16.93
C GLU A 159 -0.65 4.84 -16.19
N ARG A 160 -0.16 3.84 -16.89
CA ARG A 160 0.92 2.99 -16.36
C ARG A 160 2.19 3.83 -16.27
N ALA A 161 3.01 3.52 -15.28
CA ALA A 161 4.32 4.13 -15.14
C ALA A 161 5.07 4.11 -16.49
N SER A 162 5.82 5.16 -16.77
CA SER A 162 6.68 5.17 -17.96
C SER A 162 7.63 3.96 -17.92
N GLU A 163 7.83 3.27 -19.05
CA GLU A 163 8.68 2.08 -19.16
C GLU A 163 10.17 2.29 -18.82
N ASN A 164 10.56 3.51 -18.43
CA ASN A 164 11.90 3.79 -17.91
C ASN A 164 12.08 3.21 -16.51
N SER A 165 12.08 1.89 -16.40
CA SER A 165 12.48 1.24 -15.17
C SER A 165 13.92 1.63 -14.83
N SER A 166 14.08 2.31 -13.70
CA SER A 166 15.43 2.54 -13.16
C SER A 166 16.07 1.19 -12.84
N ARG A 167 17.41 1.07 -12.87
CA ARG A 167 18.10 -0.16 -12.43
C ARG A 167 17.65 -0.62 -11.04
N ILE A 168 17.29 0.30 -10.18
CA ILE A 168 16.76 -0.02 -8.85
C ILE A 168 15.34 -0.59 -8.94
N GLY A 169 14.51 -0.09 -9.85
CA GLY A 169 13.20 -0.67 -10.16
C GLY A 169 13.32 -2.12 -10.62
N GLU A 170 14.28 -2.43 -11.49
CA GLU A 170 14.55 -3.81 -11.92
C GLU A 170 14.97 -4.73 -10.75
N VAL A 171 15.78 -4.22 -9.82
CA VAL A 171 16.15 -4.96 -8.59
C VAL A 171 14.92 -5.18 -7.71
N ILE A 172 14.07 -4.18 -7.54
CA ILE A 172 12.83 -4.29 -6.76
C ILE A 172 11.91 -5.35 -7.38
N ARG A 173 11.69 -5.29 -8.69
CA ARG A 173 10.92 -6.29 -9.44
C ARG A 173 11.46 -7.69 -9.23
N TYR A 174 12.77 -7.86 -9.36
CA TYR A 174 13.42 -9.14 -9.13
C TYR A 174 13.17 -9.66 -7.71
N ILE A 175 13.26 -8.81 -6.70
CA ILE A 175 12.95 -9.19 -5.31
C ILE A 175 11.49 -9.66 -5.20
N HIS A 176 10.52 -8.96 -5.80
CA HIS A 176 9.10 -9.34 -5.77
C HIS A 176 8.83 -10.67 -6.48
N MET A 177 9.54 -10.98 -7.55
CA MET A 177 9.39 -12.24 -8.27
C MET A 177 10.09 -13.42 -7.61
N HIS A 178 11.19 -13.16 -6.85
CA HIS A 178 12.09 -14.19 -6.33
C HIS A 178 12.22 -14.16 -4.79
N TYR A 179 11.32 -13.48 -4.06
CA TYR A 179 11.43 -13.32 -2.60
C TYR A 179 11.49 -14.66 -1.84
N GLN A 180 10.98 -15.73 -2.42
CA GLN A 180 10.98 -17.08 -1.83
C GLN A 180 12.38 -17.72 -1.87
N GLU A 181 13.23 -17.27 -2.78
CA GLU A 181 14.57 -17.81 -2.99
C GLU A 181 15.58 -17.21 -1.99
N GLU A 182 16.79 -17.76 -1.97
CA GLU A 182 17.88 -17.18 -1.19
C GLU A 182 18.39 -15.90 -1.87
N LEU A 183 17.96 -14.76 -1.35
CA LEU A 183 18.38 -13.44 -1.82
C LEU A 183 19.37 -12.80 -0.85
N ASN A 184 20.51 -12.36 -1.38
CA ASN A 184 21.48 -11.57 -0.65
C ASN A 184 22.06 -10.44 -1.51
N LEU A 185 22.74 -9.51 -0.86
CA LEU A 185 23.27 -8.31 -1.50
C LEU A 185 24.25 -8.62 -2.64
N ASP A 186 25.17 -9.55 -2.42
CA ASP A 186 26.22 -9.86 -3.39
C ASP A 186 25.66 -10.57 -4.62
N MET A 187 24.68 -11.44 -4.42
CA MET A 187 23.96 -12.09 -5.51
C MET A 187 23.21 -11.07 -6.37
N LEU A 188 22.45 -10.14 -5.74
CA LEU A 188 21.74 -9.09 -6.45
C LEU A 188 22.70 -8.15 -7.20
N ALA A 189 23.81 -7.74 -6.55
CA ALA A 189 24.81 -6.90 -7.21
C ALA A 189 25.42 -7.57 -8.43
N LYS A 190 25.71 -8.87 -8.34
CA LYS A 190 26.19 -9.67 -9.46
C LYS A 190 25.16 -9.82 -10.57
N GLN A 191 23.90 -10.10 -10.22
CA GLN A 191 22.80 -10.28 -11.15
C GLN A 191 22.58 -9.04 -12.03
N PHE A 192 22.69 -7.85 -11.44
CA PHE A 192 22.45 -6.57 -12.12
C PHE A 192 23.72 -5.85 -12.58
N TYR A 193 24.89 -6.51 -12.52
CA TYR A 193 26.18 -5.99 -12.95
C TYR A 193 26.52 -4.63 -12.32
N ILE A 194 26.27 -4.48 -11.02
CA ILE A 194 26.59 -3.29 -10.24
C ILE A 194 27.36 -3.66 -8.97
N SER A 195 28.09 -2.69 -8.39
CA SER A 195 28.77 -2.93 -7.12
C SER A 195 27.76 -2.99 -5.96
N SER A 196 28.04 -3.82 -4.94
CA SER A 196 27.22 -3.90 -3.71
C SER A 196 27.11 -2.54 -3.02
N TYR A 197 28.14 -1.69 -3.08
CA TYR A 197 28.11 -0.33 -2.54
C TYR A 197 27.13 0.58 -3.31
N TYR A 198 27.22 0.58 -4.64
CA TYR A 198 26.28 1.36 -5.48
C TYR A 198 24.84 0.91 -5.25
N LEU A 199 24.63 -0.41 -5.26
CA LEU A 199 23.30 -0.99 -5.05
C LEU A 199 22.72 -0.56 -3.68
N CYS A 200 23.49 -0.69 -2.59
CA CYS A 200 23.03 -0.27 -1.27
C CYS A 200 22.65 1.21 -1.20
N ARG A 201 23.50 2.07 -1.78
CA ARG A 201 23.30 3.53 -1.75
C ARG A 201 22.06 3.94 -2.53
N GLU A 202 21.95 3.51 -3.79
CA GLU A 202 20.84 3.90 -4.65
C GLU A 202 19.51 3.25 -4.21
N PHE A 203 19.56 1.98 -3.78
CA PHE A 203 18.37 1.32 -3.24
C PHE A 203 17.83 2.06 -2.00
N LYS A 204 18.72 2.45 -1.07
CA LYS A 204 18.32 3.21 0.10
C LYS A 204 17.81 4.61 -0.26
N LYS A 205 18.36 5.25 -1.30
CA LYS A 205 17.89 6.54 -1.80
C LYS A 205 16.46 6.45 -2.34
N VAL A 206 16.14 5.40 -3.08
CA VAL A 206 14.84 5.18 -3.72
C VAL A 206 13.79 4.69 -2.72
N THR A 207 14.12 3.68 -1.89
CA THR A 207 13.15 3.01 -1.01
C THR A 207 13.18 3.48 0.44
N ASN A 208 14.16 4.32 0.79
CA ASN A 208 14.50 4.75 2.14
C ASN A 208 14.72 3.61 3.15
N THR A 209 14.98 2.39 2.67
CA THR A 209 15.25 1.21 3.51
C THR A 209 16.43 0.41 2.98
N THR A 210 16.92 -0.56 3.75
CA THR A 210 17.98 -1.47 3.28
C THR A 210 17.37 -2.61 2.46
N ILE A 211 18.13 -3.16 1.52
CA ILE A 211 17.73 -4.30 0.68
C ILE A 211 17.26 -5.48 1.52
N ILE A 212 18.03 -5.86 2.54
CA ILE A 212 17.70 -7.00 3.41
C ILE A 212 16.39 -6.76 4.18
N ARG A 213 16.17 -5.52 4.66
CA ARG A 213 14.91 -5.16 5.30
C ARG A 213 13.76 -5.21 4.30
N TYR A 214 13.96 -4.71 3.09
CA TYR A 214 12.96 -4.74 2.02
C TYR A 214 12.55 -6.17 1.68
N ILE A 215 13.51 -7.08 1.43
CA ILE A 215 13.27 -8.50 1.20
C ILE A 215 12.46 -9.12 2.34
N ASN A 216 12.85 -8.85 3.58
CA ASN A 216 12.16 -9.38 4.75
C ASN A 216 10.72 -8.86 4.86
N VAL A 217 10.48 -7.57 4.60
CA VAL A 217 9.14 -6.97 4.62
C VAL A 217 8.27 -7.58 3.50
N THR A 218 8.81 -7.74 2.29
CA THR A 218 8.12 -8.42 1.17
C THR A 218 7.72 -9.86 1.53
N ARG A 219 8.61 -10.61 2.19
CA ARG A 219 8.31 -11.97 2.69
C ARG A 219 7.19 -11.98 3.73
N ILE A 220 7.22 -11.05 4.69
CA ILE A 220 6.19 -10.97 5.73
C ILE A 220 4.83 -10.58 5.14
N MET A 221 4.79 -9.61 4.21
CA MET A 221 3.59 -9.24 3.47
C MET A 221 2.95 -10.46 2.79
N ASN A 222 3.75 -11.26 2.09
CA ASN A 222 3.27 -12.48 1.45
C ASN A 222 2.87 -13.57 2.47
N ALA A 223 3.52 -13.64 3.63
CA ALA A 223 3.10 -14.53 4.71
C ALA A 223 1.73 -14.13 5.27
N GLN A 224 1.45 -12.84 5.44
CA GLN A 224 0.13 -12.35 5.88
C GLN A 224 -0.97 -12.74 4.88
N ARG A 225 -0.74 -12.54 3.57
CA ARG A 225 -1.67 -13.00 2.52
C ARG A 225 -1.94 -14.49 2.61
N LYS A 226 -0.89 -15.32 2.72
CA LYS A 226 -1.02 -16.78 2.85
C LYS A 226 -1.77 -17.19 4.12
N PHE A 227 -1.63 -16.47 5.23
CA PHE A 227 -2.41 -16.73 6.45
C PHE A 227 -3.91 -16.50 6.27
N MET A 228 -4.31 -15.61 5.37
CA MET A 228 -5.73 -15.38 5.03
C MET A 228 -6.24 -16.34 3.96
N GLU A 229 -5.42 -16.64 2.95
CA GLU A 229 -5.83 -17.42 1.78
C GLU A 229 -5.76 -18.94 2.01
N THR A 230 -5.01 -19.39 3.03
CA THR A 230 -4.73 -20.83 3.23
C THR A 230 -4.91 -21.29 4.67
N ASN A 231 -5.06 -22.60 4.84
CA ASN A 231 -5.03 -23.26 6.15
C ASN A 231 -3.65 -23.77 6.56
N SER A 232 -2.59 -23.45 5.81
CA SER A 232 -1.22 -23.89 6.07
C SER A 232 -0.73 -23.45 7.46
N ASN A 233 0.10 -24.24 8.10
CA ASN A 233 0.64 -23.89 9.41
C ASN A 233 1.75 -22.85 9.32
N VAL A 234 2.10 -22.22 10.46
CA VAL A 234 3.10 -21.15 10.54
C VAL A 234 4.47 -21.59 10.00
N THR A 235 4.86 -22.83 10.26
CA THR A 235 6.15 -23.37 9.82
C THR A 235 6.22 -23.52 8.31
N ASP A 236 5.16 -24.03 7.71
CA ASP A 236 5.11 -24.20 6.25
C ASP A 236 5.10 -22.85 5.56
N ILE A 237 4.24 -21.92 5.99
CA ILE A 237 4.22 -20.56 5.44
C ILE A 237 5.59 -19.88 5.58
N SER A 238 6.27 -20.02 6.71
CA SER A 238 7.60 -19.43 6.88
C SER A 238 8.61 -19.90 5.84
N ARG A 239 8.57 -21.19 5.48
CA ARG A 239 9.42 -21.79 4.44
C ARG A 239 9.01 -21.34 3.04
N GLU A 240 7.71 -21.37 2.74
CA GLU A 240 7.16 -20.95 1.45
C GLU A 240 7.48 -19.50 1.10
N VAL A 241 7.59 -18.62 2.10
CA VAL A 241 7.97 -17.22 1.87
C VAL A 241 9.48 -16.97 1.95
N GLY A 242 10.31 -18.02 2.03
CA GLY A 242 11.76 -17.94 1.91
C GLY A 242 12.55 -17.77 3.21
N PHE A 243 11.96 -18.04 4.38
CA PHE A 243 12.73 -18.09 5.62
C PHE A 243 13.26 -19.51 5.88
N SER A 244 14.56 -19.64 5.99
CA SER A 244 15.23 -20.89 6.36
C SER A 244 15.12 -21.24 7.84
N ASN A 245 14.77 -20.27 8.70
CA ASN A 245 14.75 -20.41 10.15
C ASN A 245 13.46 -19.80 10.74
N LEU A 246 12.65 -20.63 11.42
CA LEU A 246 11.38 -20.23 12.03
C LEU A 246 11.56 -19.17 13.14
N THR A 247 12.64 -19.24 13.91
CA THR A 247 12.93 -18.25 14.96
C THR A 247 13.20 -16.88 14.34
N HIS A 248 13.94 -16.84 13.24
CA HIS A 248 14.15 -15.59 12.48
C HIS A 248 12.85 -15.07 11.90
N PHE A 249 12.04 -15.93 11.27
CA PHE A 249 10.71 -15.55 10.78
C PHE A 249 9.85 -14.92 11.87
N ASN A 250 9.69 -15.59 13.03
CA ASN A 250 8.88 -15.09 14.13
C ASN A 250 9.33 -13.71 14.63
N ARG A 251 10.63 -13.49 14.74
CA ARG A 251 11.22 -12.21 15.15
C ARG A 251 10.92 -11.12 14.13
N VAL A 252 11.15 -11.38 12.85
CA VAL A 252 10.90 -10.41 11.76
C VAL A 252 9.41 -10.13 11.64
N PHE A 253 8.57 -11.16 11.66
CA PHE A 253 7.11 -11.02 11.59
C PHE A 253 6.61 -10.09 12.70
N LYS A 254 7.00 -10.35 13.96
CA LYS A 254 6.62 -9.49 15.09
C LYS A 254 7.15 -8.07 14.95
N SER A 255 8.37 -7.90 14.43
CA SER A 255 8.95 -6.57 14.20
C SER A 255 8.21 -5.77 13.13
N VAL A 256 7.64 -6.42 12.12
CA VAL A 256 6.91 -5.78 11.00
C VAL A 256 5.46 -5.53 11.36
N THR A 257 4.78 -6.53 11.95
CA THR A 257 3.32 -6.52 12.16
C THR A 257 2.90 -6.13 13.59
N GLY A 258 3.85 -6.04 14.52
CA GLY A 258 3.55 -5.81 15.94
C GLY A 258 3.05 -7.05 16.70
N THR A 259 2.63 -8.12 16.02
CA THR A 259 2.05 -9.33 16.60
C THR A 259 2.83 -10.59 16.23
N THR A 260 2.63 -11.69 16.94
CA THR A 260 3.23 -12.96 16.51
C THR A 260 2.44 -13.60 15.38
N PRO A 261 3.06 -14.45 14.53
CA PRO A 261 2.35 -15.13 13.44
C PRO A 261 1.15 -15.94 13.91
N SER A 262 1.26 -16.60 15.07
CA SER A 262 0.16 -17.38 15.66
C SER A 262 -1.00 -16.51 16.14
N GLN A 263 -0.70 -15.34 16.73
CA GLN A 263 -1.73 -14.37 17.13
C GLN A 263 -2.43 -13.78 15.90
N TYR A 264 -1.63 -13.37 14.90
CA TYR A 264 -2.15 -12.84 13.64
C TYR A 264 -3.12 -13.82 12.98
N ARG A 265 -2.72 -15.08 12.81
CA ARG A 265 -3.57 -16.14 12.24
C ARG A 265 -4.87 -16.38 13.03
N LYS A 266 -4.80 -16.33 14.37
CA LYS A 266 -5.99 -16.50 15.22
C LYS A 266 -7.01 -15.39 15.02
N GLN A 267 -6.59 -14.15 14.82
CA GLN A 267 -7.47 -13.00 14.57
C GLN A 267 -8.33 -13.19 13.30
N PHE A 268 -7.74 -13.73 12.22
CA PHE A 268 -8.47 -13.96 10.97
C PHE A 268 -9.43 -15.14 11.06
N ARG A 269 -9.08 -16.22 11.73
CA ARG A 269 -9.99 -17.37 11.93
C ARG A 269 -11.23 -17.03 12.76
N VAL A 270 -11.10 -16.14 13.72
CA VAL A 270 -12.24 -15.67 14.53
C VAL A 270 -13.17 -14.78 13.69
N ARG A 271 -12.64 -13.98 12.77
CA ARG A 271 -13.45 -13.14 11.85
C ARG A 271 -14.27 -13.98 10.87
N GLU A 272 -13.74 -15.07 10.34
CA GLU A 272 -14.48 -15.99 9.46
C GLU A 272 -15.63 -16.71 10.19
N ASN A 273 -15.41 -17.17 11.41
CA ASN A 273 -16.43 -17.86 12.22
C ASN A 273 -17.56 -16.94 12.70
N ASN A 274 -17.34 -15.63 12.79
CA ASN A 274 -18.37 -14.65 13.16
C ASN A 274 -19.20 -14.15 11.96
N LYS A 275 -18.84 -14.55 10.72
CA LYS A 275 -19.56 -14.22 9.49
C LYS A 275 -20.49 -15.34 9.01
N GLN A 276 -20.55 -16.51 9.72
CA GLN A 276 -21.51 -17.60 9.52
C GLN A 276 -22.62 -17.50 10.57
#